data_24639825c809e71a5fc7bb1dbcdc30d2
#
_entry.id   24639825c809e71a5fc7bb1dbcdc30d2
#
_cell.length_a   1.000
_cell.length_b   1.000
_cell.length_c   1.000
_cell.angle_alpha   90.00
_cell.angle_beta   90.00
_cell.angle_gamma   90.00
#
_symmetry.space_group_name_H-M   'P 1'
#
loop_
_entity.id
_entity.type
_entity.pdbx_description
1 polymer ?
#
loop_
_entity_poly.entity_id
_entity_poly.type
_entity_poly.pdbx_seq_one_letter_code
_entity_poly.pdbx_strand_id
1 'polypeptide(L)'
;MLLPDVSGDFNLLSGLKYVFDDVYLIPIYFQNDYSQKNVALVDQFTVEGPYGLVSEQVDVKIEQGDVVFDVGAWIGDFSALVAVQGALVYAFEPTPDTYEWLCRTVSLSKGEIIPVQKALGDKCEETELLLDNSGGGSNRLPFSHKSTNRRGFIEGHALPLVNVTTIDQFVSENKIRKVDFIKADIEGAERYMLKGATETLRRFAPKLAICTYHLKDDPQVLESIIKEANPAYTIVHTRHKLFASVKR
;
A
#
# COMPACT_ATOMS: atom_id res chain seq x y z
N MET A 1 15.04 -11.06 13.35
CA MET A 1 15.60 -11.38 12.04
C MET A 1 16.91 -10.63 11.90
N LEU A 2 18.03 -11.34 11.75
CA LEU A 2 19.34 -10.69 11.57
C LEU A 2 19.48 -10.32 10.10
N LEU A 3 19.51 -9.02 9.81
CA LEU A 3 19.94 -8.57 8.49
C LEU A 3 21.42 -8.93 8.34
N PRO A 4 21.86 -9.40 7.16
CA PRO A 4 23.28 -9.63 6.94
C PRO A 4 24.07 -8.34 7.12
N ASP A 5 25.32 -8.50 7.54
CA ASP A 5 26.24 -7.37 7.70
C ASP A 5 26.39 -6.64 6.37
N VAL A 6 26.06 -5.36 6.36
CA VAL A 6 26.10 -4.48 5.18
C VAL A 6 27.48 -3.84 4.98
N SER A 7 28.54 -4.41 5.56
CA SER A 7 29.91 -3.96 5.32
C SER A 7 30.43 -4.48 3.99
N GLY A 8 30.92 -3.62 3.14
CA GLY A 8 31.62 -3.97 1.90
C GLY A 8 30.69 -4.25 0.70
N ASP A 9 30.81 -5.39 0.06
CA ASP A 9 30.16 -5.76 -1.20
C ASP A 9 28.69 -6.21 -1.07
N PHE A 10 28.05 -5.93 0.05
CA PHE A 10 26.65 -6.29 0.26
C PHE A 10 25.76 -5.47 -0.67
N ASN A 11 25.01 -6.15 -1.53
CA ASN A 11 23.94 -5.50 -2.25
C ASN A 11 22.59 -5.80 -1.57
N LEU A 12 21.71 -4.81 -1.54
CA LEU A 12 20.41 -4.88 -0.90
C LEU A 12 19.57 -6.06 -1.42
N LEU A 13 19.75 -6.42 -2.69
CA LEU A 13 19.04 -7.54 -3.31
C LEU A 13 19.44 -8.88 -2.74
N SER A 14 20.72 -9.08 -2.45
CA SER A 14 21.19 -10.30 -1.78
C SER A 14 20.59 -10.38 -0.37
N GLY A 15 20.49 -9.25 0.32
CA GLY A 15 19.85 -9.16 1.62
C GLY A 15 18.36 -9.41 1.58
N LEU A 16 17.67 -8.82 0.63
CA LEU A 16 16.24 -9.03 0.43
C LEU A 16 15.92 -10.47 0.03
N LYS A 17 16.74 -11.09 -0.82
CA LYS A 17 16.61 -12.51 -1.13
C LYS A 17 16.77 -13.40 0.11
N TYR A 18 17.64 -13.02 1.02
CA TYR A 18 17.84 -13.75 2.30
C TYR A 18 16.63 -13.61 3.23
N VAL A 19 15.99 -12.45 3.20
CA VAL A 19 14.83 -12.13 4.04
C VAL A 19 13.54 -12.68 3.47
N PHE A 20 13.41 -12.65 2.15
CA PHE A 20 12.18 -12.96 1.42
C PHE A 20 12.47 -13.97 0.33
N ASP A 21 12.86 -15.17 0.71
CA ASP A 21 13.21 -16.24 -0.22
C ASP A 21 12.37 -16.12 -1.52
N ASP A 22 13.06 -15.92 -2.67
CA ASP A 22 12.45 -15.74 -3.99
C ASP A 22 11.81 -14.37 -4.35
N VAL A 23 11.94 -13.35 -3.52
CA VAL A 23 11.54 -11.97 -3.89
C VAL A 23 12.74 -11.20 -4.41
N TYR A 24 12.66 -10.79 -5.67
CA TYR A 24 13.66 -9.94 -6.30
C TYR A 24 13.07 -8.55 -6.49
N LEU A 25 13.37 -7.63 -5.59
CA LEU A 25 13.16 -6.22 -5.85
C LEU A 25 14.19 -5.71 -6.85
N ILE A 26 13.76 -4.88 -7.78
CA ILE A 26 14.56 -4.58 -8.97
C ILE A 26 15.81 -3.78 -8.65
N PRO A 27 16.99 -4.26 -9.08
CA PRO A 27 18.26 -3.56 -8.84
C PRO A 27 18.30 -2.15 -9.38
N ILE A 28 17.63 -1.89 -10.49
CA ILE A 28 17.73 -0.63 -11.24
C ILE A 28 17.13 0.56 -10.46
N TYR A 29 16.10 0.35 -9.65
CA TYR A 29 15.54 1.41 -8.81
C TYR A 29 16.58 1.95 -7.81
N PHE A 30 17.51 1.10 -7.41
CA PHE A 30 18.56 1.40 -6.45
C PHE A 30 19.90 1.78 -7.08
N GLN A 31 20.06 1.69 -8.41
CA GLN A 31 21.35 1.93 -9.08
C GLN A 31 21.83 3.38 -9.01
N ASN A 32 20.94 4.36 -8.85
CA ASN A 32 21.31 5.77 -8.92
C ASN A 32 21.56 6.44 -7.56
N ASP A 33 21.18 5.81 -6.44
CA ASP A 33 21.42 6.36 -5.09
C ASP A 33 21.37 5.24 -4.04
N TYR A 34 22.43 4.46 -4.02
CA TYR A 34 22.49 3.21 -3.25
C TYR A 34 22.43 3.40 -1.75
N SER A 35 22.95 4.51 -1.20
CA SER A 35 23.13 4.65 0.25
C SER A 35 21.86 5.11 0.98
N GLN A 36 21.09 6.03 0.39
CA GLN A 36 19.92 6.62 1.08
C GLN A 36 18.64 5.82 0.87
N LYS A 37 18.42 5.25 -0.31
CA LYS A 37 17.20 4.47 -0.62
C LYS A 37 17.19 3.09 0.03
N ASN A 38 18.36 2.50 0.24
CA ASN A 38 18.49 1.23 0.98
C ASN A 38 18.03 1.36 2.44
N VAL A 39 18.34 2.49 3.06
CA VAL A 39 17.90 2.79 4.43
C VAL A 39 16.39 2.94 4.49
N ALA A 40 15.79 3.62 3.51
CA ALA A 40 14.33 3.83 3.48
C ALA A 40 13.55 2.50 3.37
N LEU A 41 14.03 1.53 2.58
CA LEU A 41 13.36 0.23 2.44
C LEU A 41 13.47 -0.61 3.71
N VAL A 42 14.64 -0.61 4.36
CA VAL A 42 14.84 -1.26 5.65
C VAL A 42 14.01 -0.57 6.73
N ASP A 43 13.94 0.77 6.72
CA ASP A 43 13.13 1.55 7.65
C ASP A 43 11.64 1.25 7.51
N GLN A 44 11.13 1.11 6.29
CA GLN A 44 9.72 0.78 6.05
C GLN A 44 9.32 -0.53 6.72
N PHE A 45 10.17 -1.55 6.66
CA PHE A 45 9.89 -2.84 7.31
C PHE A 45 10.21 -2.88 8.81
N THR A 46 11.13 -2.04 9.29
CA THR A 46 11.62 -2.10 10.67
C THR A 46 11.11 -0.97 11.57
N VAL A 47 10.96 0.25 11.04
CA VAL A 47 10.59 1.46 11.82
C VAL A 47 9.10 1.73 11.74
N GLU A 48 8.50 1.66 10.57
CA GLU A 48 7.05 1.80 10.42
C GLU A 48 6.29 0.55 10.87
N GLY A 49 6.99 -0.56 11.00
CA GLY A 49 6.47 -1.84 11.45
C GLY A 49 5.67 -2.59 10.37
N PRO A 50 5.37 -3.86 10.62
CA PRO A 50 4.70 -4.74 9.67
C PRO A 50 3.27 -4.27 9.36
N TYR A 51 2.75 -4.67 8.19
CA TYR A 51 1.33 -4.57 7.86
C TYR A 51 0.54 -5.78 8.38
N GLY A 52 0.78 -6.15 9.63
CA GLY A 52 0.08 -7.23 10.30
C GLY A 52 0.18 -7.10 11.82
N LEU A 53 -0.89 -7.47 12.52
CA LEU A 53 -0.97 -7.46 13.97
C LEU A 53 -1.84 -8.62 14.44
N VAL A 54 -1.27 -9.48 15.29
CA VAL A 54 -2.02 -10.51 16.01
C VAL A 54 -1.99 -10.21 17.49
N SER A 55 -3.16 -10.05 18.08
CA SER A 55 -3.35 -9.76 19.49
C SER A 55 -4.64 -10.42 20.02
N GLU A 56 -4.94 -10.27 21.30
CA GLU A 56 -6.23 -10.72 21.87
C GLU A 56 -7.45 -9.99 21.26
N GLN A 57 -7.24 -8.79 20.72
CA GLN A 57 -8.30 -7.95 20.19
C GLN A 57 -8.51 -8.15 18.69
N VAL A 58 -7.44 -8.24 17.89
CA VAL A 58 -7.49 -8.36 16.45
C VAL A 58 -6.55 -9.46 15.96
N ASP A 59 -6.95 -10.11 14.86
CA ASP A 59 -6.09 -10.99 14.07
C ASP A 59 -6.02 -10.46 12.64
N VAL A 60 -5.01 -9.61 12.40
CA VAL A 60 -4.75 -8.99 11.11
C VAL A 60 -3.45 -9.58 10.56
N LYS A 61 -3.55 -10.76 9.97
CA LYS A 61 -2.49 -11.47 9.26
C LYS A 61 -2.99 -11.94 7.90
N ILE A 62 -2.09 -12.04 6.94
CA ILE A 62 -2.37 -12.61 5.62
C ILE A 62 -2.16 -14.12 5.70
N GLU A 63 -3.04 -14.86 5.05
CA GLU A 63 -3.01 -16.32 4.99
C GLU A 63 -2.94 -16.79 3.54
N GLN A 64 -2.45 -18.00 3.34
CA GLN A 64 -2.42 -18.61 2.01
C GLN A 64 -3.82 -18.66 1.41
N GLY A 65 -3.95 -18.22 0.17
CA GLY A 65 -5.21 -18.13 -0.56
C GLY A 65 -6.03 -16.87 -0.29
N ASP A 66 -5.55 -15.93 0.55
CA ASP A 66 -6.19 -14.63 0.71
C ASP A 66 -6.15 -13.82 -0.58
N VAL A 67 -7.20 -13.05 -0.82
CA VAL A 67 -7.23 -11.99 -1.83
C VAL A 67 -6.90 -10.67 -1.16
N VAL A 68 -5.76 -10.10 -1.55
CA VAL A 68 -5.15 -8.92 -0.94
C VAL A 68 -5.26 -7.73 -1.89
N PHE A 69 -5.70 -6.59 -1.37
CA PHE A 69 -5.59 -5.30 -2.03
C PHE A 69 -4.43 -4.53 -1.40
N ASP A 70 -3.37 -4.34 -2.17
CA ASP A 70 -2.23 -3.51 -1.82
C ASP A 70 -2.43 -2.12 -2.43
N VAL A 71 -2.90 -1.18 -1.63
CA VAL A 71 -3.24 0.17 -2.07
C VAL A 71 -2.07 1.10 -1.76
N GLY A 72 -1.49 1.69 -2.81
CA GLY A 72 -0.20 2.33 -2.76
C GLY A 72 0.91 1.28 -2.79
N ALA A 73 0.89 0.47 -3.85
CA ALA A 73 1.83 -0.66 -3.97
C ALA A 73 3.26 -0.21 -4.28
N TRP A 74 3.44 1.05 -4.67
CA TRP A 74 4.74 1.60 -5.02
C TRP A 74 5.46 0.67 -6.01
N ILE A 75 6.67 0.22 -5.70
CA ILE A 75 7.44 -0.72 -6.54
C ILE A 75 7.06 -2.19 -6.33
N GLY A 76 6.10 -2.50 -5.47
CA GLY A 76 5.56 -3.85 -5.24
C GLY A 76 6.31 -4.68 -4.20
N ASP A 77 7.01 -4.07 -3.26
CA ASP A 77 7.75 -4.74 -2.19
C ASP A 77 6.83 -5.55 -1.27
N PHE A 78 5.76 -4.93 -0.76
CA PHE A 78 4.75 -5.63 0.04
C PHE A 78 3.99 -6.66 -0.80
N SER A 79 3.58 -6.31 -2.02
CA SER A 79 2.89 -7.23 -2.94
C SER A 79 3.70 -8.50 -3.17
N ALA A 80 5.00 -8.38 -3.47
CA ALA A 80 5.87 -9.52 -3.70
C ALA A 80 6.02 -10.40 -2.44
N LEU A 81 6.17 -9.76 -1.27
CA LEU A 81 6.29 -10.46 0.01
C LEU A 81 5.08 -11.36 0.30
N VAL A 82 3.87 -10.85 0.10
CA VAL A 82 2.67 -11.60 0.45
C VAL A 82 2.23 -12.58 -0.64
N ALA A 83 2.55 -12.28 -1.90
CA ALA A 83 2.26 -13.18 -3.01
C ALA A 83 3.07 -14.49 -2.94
N VAL A 84 4.34 -14.45 -2.51
CA VAL A 84 5.14 -15.69 -2.31
C VAL A 84 4.63 -16.54 -1.14
N GLN A 85 3.81 -15.98 -0.25
CA GLN A 85 3.12 -16.71 0.81
C GLN A 85 1.81 -17.35 0.33
N GLY A 86 1.49 -17.20 -0.96
CA GLY A 86 0.32 -17.82 -1.61
C GLY A 86 -0.94 -16.96 -1.61
N ALA A 87 -0.83 -15.66 -1.40
CA ALA A 87 -1.93 -14.72 -1.61
C ALA A 87 -2.06 -14.32 -3.08
N LEU A 88 -3.28 -14.02 -3.53
CA LEU A 88 -3.55 -13.28 -4.77
C LEU A 88 -3.57 -11.78 -4.47
N VAL A 89 -2.68 -11.00 -5.08
CA VAL A 89 -2.54 -9.58 -4.80
C VAL A 89 -3.01 -8.72 -5.96
N TYR A 90 -3.93 -7.79 -5.72
CA TYR A 90 -4.22 -6.67 -6.60
C TYR A 90 -3.40 -5.47 -6.11
N ALA A 91 -2.40 -5.07 -6.87
CA ALA A 91 -1.43 -4.04 -6.51
C ALA A 91 -1.75 -2.71 -7.21
N PHE A 92 -2.26 -1.73 -6.47
CA PHE A 92 -2.70 -0.44 -7.01
C PHE A 92 -1.59 0.60 -6.88
N GLU A 93 -1.13 1.11 -8.02
CA GLU A 93 -0.15 2.19 -8.12
C GLU A 93 -0.53 3.12 -9.28
N PRO A 94 -0.96 4.37 -9.01
CA PRO A 94 -1.40 5.29 -10.05
C PRO A 94 -0.27 5.93 -10.85
N THR A 95 0.91 6.12 -10.26
CA THR A 95 2.01 6.87 -10.86
C THR A 95 2.62 6.10 -12.03
N PRO A 96 2.65 6.65 -13.25
CA PRO A 96 3.10 5.92 -14.43
C PRO A 96 4.49 5.30 -14.29
N ASP A 97 5.48 6.11 -13.90
CA ASP A 97 6.87 5.66 -13.77
C ASP A 97 7.03 4.60 -12.66
N THR A 98 6.35 4.80 -11.52
CA THR A 98 6.37 3.84 -10.41
C THR A 98 5.65 2.54 -10.78
N TYR A 99 4.54 2.65 -11.54
CA TYR A 99 3.82 1.49 -12.05
C TYR A 99 4.65 0.62 -13.00
N GLU A 100 5.51 1.23 -13.82
CA GLU A 100 6.47 0.45 -14.63
C GLU A 100 7.41 -0.39 -13.76
N TRP A 101 7.87 0.17 -12.65
CA TRP A 101 8.69 -0.58 -11.69
C TRP A 101 7.92 -1.69 -10.98
N LEU A 102 6.67 -1.42 -10.59
CA LEU A 102 5.76 -2.45 -10.08
C LEU A 102 5.62 -3.60 -11.08
N CYS A 103 5.37 -3.32 -12.36
CA CYS A 103 5.27 -4.35 -13.39
C CYS A 103 6.54 -5.20 -13.53
N ARG A 104 7.72 -4.60 -13.35
CA ARG A 104 8.98 -5.34 -13.34
C ARG A 104 9.10 -6.24 -12.10
N THR A 105 8.73 -5.75 -10.91
CA THR A 105 8.66 -6.58 -9.70
C THR A 105 7.73 -7.76 -9.90
N VAL A 106 6.55 -7.52 -10.47
CA VAL A 106 5.58 -8.58 -10.82
C VAL A 106 6.20 -9.64 -11.73
N SER A 107 6.92 -9.22 -12.76
CA SER A 107 7.57 -10.15 -13.72
C SER A 107 8.65 -11.04 -13.10
N LEU A 108 9.21 -10.63 -11.96
CA LEU A 108 10.25 -11.35 -11.23
C LEU A 108 9.68 -12.13 -10.02
N SER A 109 8.46 -11.82 -9.60
CA SER A 109 7.80 -12.50 -8.48
C SER A 109 7.35 -13.90 -8.87
N LYS A 110 7.45 -14.84 -7.92
CA LYS A 110 6.89 -16.20 -8.09
C LYS A 110 5.44 -16.30 -7.63
N GLY A 111 4.92 -15.28 -6.95
CA GLY A 111 3.54 -15.21 -6.49
C GLY A 111 2.60 -14.61 -7.51
N GLU A 112 1.31 -14.64 -7.23
CA GLU A 112 0.26 -14.11 -8.11
C GLU A 112 -0.04 -12.65 -7.76
N ILE A 113 0.42 -11.73 -8.62
CA ILE A 113 0.23 -10.28 -8.47
C ILE A 113 -0.39 -9.73 -9.75
N ILE A 114 -1.48 -8.99 -9.60
CA ILE A 114 -2.15 -8.27 -10.68
C ILE A 114 -1.89 -6.77 -10.48
N PRO A 115 -1.00 -6.17 -11.27
CA PRO A 115 -0.75 -4.73 -11.18
C PRO A 115 -1.92 -3.94 -11.77
N VAL A 116 -2.33 -2.87 -11.07
CA VAL A 116 -3.47 -2.04 -11.45
C VAL A 116 -3.04 -0.57 -11.46
N GLN A 117 -2.96 0.05 -12.63
CA GLN A 117 -2.60 1.46 -12.77
C GLN A 117 -3.80 2.37 -12.50
N LYS A 118 -4.25 2.39 -11.26
CA LYS A 118 -5.34 3.26 -10.79
C LYS A 118 -5.08 3.73 -9.37
N ALA A 119 -5.54 4.93 -9.07
CA ALA A 119 -5.71 5.38 -7.69
C ALA A 119 -7.05 4.89 -7.14
N LEU A 120 -7.16 4.83 -5.82
CA LEU A 120 -8.41 4.51 -5.13
C LEU A 120 -8.92 5.73 -4.34
N GLY A 121 -10.19 6.03 -4.51
CA GLY A 121 -10.88 7.16 -3.88
C GLY A 121 -12.34 6.86 -3.58
N ASP A 122 -13.12 7.90 -3.32
CA ASP A 122 -14.56 7.81 -3.02
C ASP A 122 -15.47 7.94 -4.25
N LYS A 123 -14.90 8.21 -5.42
CA LYS A 123 -15.60 8.32 -6.71
C LYS A 123 -14.68 7.94 -7.88
N CYS A 124 -15.27 7.64 -9.02
CA CYS A 124 -14.56 7.40 -10.26
C CYS A 124 -14.35 8.73 -11.00
N GLU A 125 -13.10 9.10 -11.23
CA GLU A 125 -12.75 10.31 -11.96
C GLU A 125 -11.34 10.19 -12.55
N GLU A 126 -10.98 11.12 -13.43
CA GLU A 126 -9.62 11.36 -13.83
C GLU A 126 -9.11 12.63 -13.13
N THR A 127 -7.92 12.61 -12.58
CA THR A 127 -7.35 13.75 -11.84
C THR A 127 -5.86 13.84 -12.04
N GLU A 128 -5.30 15.03 -11.81
CA GLU A 128 -3.86 15.23 -11.78
C GLU A 128 -3.26 14.59 -10.52
N LEU A 129 -2.07 13.98 -10.66
CA LEU A 129 -1.31 13.47 -9.54
C LEU A 129 -0.20 14.45 -9.16
N LEU A 130 -0.12 14.83 -7.90
CA LEU A 130 0.95 15.68 -7.39
C LEU A 130 2.20 14.83 -7.16
N LEU A 131 3.25 15.11 -7.93
CA LEU A 131 4.54 14.41 -7.84
C LEU A 131 5.41 15.08 -6.79
N ASP A 132 6.13 14.28 -6.03
CA ASP A 132 7.18 14.75 -5.14
C ASP A 132 8.58 14.31 -5.62
N ASN A 133 9.61 14.82 -4.96
CA ASN A 133 11.01 14.54 -5.31
C ASN A 133 11.58 13.30 -4.59
N SER A 134 10.76 12.53 -3.87
CA SER A 134 11.21 11.38 -3.06
C SER A 134 11.36 10.07 -3.85
N GLY A 135 11.24 10.13 -5.18
CA GLY A 135 11.29 8.94 -6.03
C GLY A 135 9.96 8.17 -6.08
N GLY A 136 8.85 8.89 -5.98
CA GLY A 136 7.49 8.36 -6.15
C GLY A 136 6.86 7.78 -4.89
N GLY A 137 7.59 7.73 -3.79
CA GLY A 137 7.07 7.20 -2.51
C GLY A 137 6.04 8.11 -1.83
N SER A 138 5.99 9.41 -2.18
CA SER A 138 5.07 10.39 -1.59
C SER A 138 4.23 11.14 -2.62
N ASN A 139 4.03 10.56 -3.81
CA ASN A 139 3.10 11.07 -4.80
C ASN A 139 1.66 10.97 -4.28
N ARG A 140 0.85 12.02 -4.47
CA ARG A 140 -0.47 12.08 -3.85
C ARG A 140 -1.54 12.70 -4.73
N LEU A 141 -2.78 12.39 -4.40
CA LEU A 141 -3.95 13.01 -5.03
C LEU A 141 -4.18 14.43 -4.49
N PRO A 142 -4.69 15.39 -5.31
CA PRO A 142 -4.85 16.79 -4.91
C PRO A 142 -5.76 16.98 -3.69
N PHE A 143 -6.72 16.10 -3.49
CA PHE A 143 -7.70 16.15 -2.41
C PHE A 143 -7.21 15.50 -1.11
N SER A 144 -6.09 14.77 -1.13
CA SER A 144 -5.57 14.04 0.03
C SER A 144 -5.02 14.94 1.14
N HIS A 145 -4.68 16.20 0.83
CA HIS A 145 -4.17 17.18 1.79
C HIS A 145 -4.87 18.52 1.68
N LYS A 146 -5.28 19.10 2.83
CA LYS A 146 -5.77 20.49 2.90
C LYS A 146 -4.69 21.56 2.72
N SER A 147 -3.42 21.18 2.70
CA SER A 147 -2.31 22.13 2.62
C SER A 147 -2.07 22.56 1.19
N THR A 148 -2.23 23.87 0.95
CA THR A 148 -1.87 24.55 -0.29
C THR A 148 -0.34 24.75 -0.45
N ASN A 149 0.46 24.25 0.49
CA ASN A 149 1.91 24.35 0.41
C ASN A 149 2.46 23.32 -0.59
N ARG A 150 2.60 23.77 -1.83
CA ARG A 150 3.25 23.03 -2.93
C ARG A 150 4.78 22.94 -2.77
N ARG A 151 5.34 23.19 -1.59
CA ARG A 151 6.78 23.05 -1.35
C ARG A 151 7.17 21.58 -1.41
N GLY A 152 8.02 21.25 -2.36
CA GLY A 152 8.51 19.87 -2.60
C GLY A 152 7.97 19.23 -3.87
N PHE A 153 7.00 19.85 -4.56
CA PHE A 153 6.53 19.37 -5.85
C PHE A 153 7.38 19.91 -6.99
N ILE A 154 7.49 19.11 -8.04
CA ILE A 154 8.25 19.47 -9.25
C ILE A 154 7.49 20.61 -9.96
N GLU A 155 8.00 21.85 -9.85
CA GLU A 155 7.46 22.99 -10.58
C GLU A 155 7.84 22.89 -12.07
N GLY A 156 6.89 23.19 -12.95
CA GLY A 156 7.14 23.34 -14.39
C GLY A 156 6.99 22.06 -15.23
N HIS A 157 6.60 20.94 -14.64
CA HIS A 157 6.22 19.72 -15.40
C HIS A 157 4.70 19.56 -15.42
N ALA A 158 4.18 19.06 -16.54
CA ALA A 158 2.79 18.63 -16.61
C ALA A 158 2.57 17.50 -15.61
N LEU A 159 1.57 17.65 -14.74
CA LEU A 159 1.21 16.60 -13.79
C LEU A 159 0.56 15.45 -14.55
N PRO A 160 0.94 14.20 -14.27
CA PRO A 160 0.30 13.07 -14.93
C PRO A 160 -1.18 12.98 -14.54
N LEU A 161 -2.03 12.75 -15.54
CA LEU A 161 -3.42 12.38 -15.31
C LEU A 161 -3.50 10.91 -14.91
N VAL A 162 -4.23 10.63 -13.85
CA VAL A 162 -4.43 9.29 -13.33
C VAL A 162 -5.91 8.98 -13.16
N ASN A 163 -6.27 7.73 -13.42
CA ASN A 163 -7.62 7.24 -13.22
C ASN A 163 -7.83 6.89 -11.75
N VAL A 164 -8.86 7.47 -11.14
CA VAL A 164 -9.33 7.10 -9.80
C VAL A 164 -10.57 6.21 -9.96
N THR A 165 -10.63 5.14 -9.17
CA THR A 165 -11.80 4.29 -9.03
C THR A 165 -12.13 4.08 -7.56
N THR A 166 -13.29 3.51 -7.24
CA THR A 166 -13.58 3.06 -5.88
C THR A 166 -13.28 1.58 -5.73
N ILE A 167 -13.01 1.12 -4.52
CA ILE A 167 -12.86 -0.31 -4.25
C ILE A 167 -14.12 -1.06 -4.65
N ASP A 168 -15.29 -0.54 -4.30
CA ASP A 168 -16.58 -1.18 -4.61
C ASP A 168 -16.82 -1.32 -6.12
N GLN A 169 -16.50 -0.27 -6.89
CA GLN A 169 -16.58 -0.30 -8.35
C GLN A 169 -15.61 -1.33 -8.94
N PHE A 170 -14.35 -1.32 -8.49
CA PHE A 170 -13.34 -2.25 -8.97
C PHE A 170 -13.71 -3.70 -8.69
N VAL A 171 -14.19 -4.00 -7.49
CA VAL A 171 -14.68 -5.33 -7.09
C VAL A 171 -15.83 -5.78 -7.99
N SER A 172 -16.79 -4.88 -8.28
CA SER A 172 -17.94 -5.17 -9.13
C SER A 172 -17.53 -5.44 -10.59
N GLU A 173 -16.73 -4.55 -11.18
CA GLU A 173 -16.30 -4.64 -12.58
C GLU A 173 -15.46 -5.91 -12.85
N ASN A 174 -14.60 -6.26 -11.92
CA ASN A 174 -13.72 -7.43 -12.04
C ASN A 174 -14.33 -8.72 -11.48
N LYS A 175 -15.61 -8.67 -11.04
CA LYS A 175 -16.35 -9.82 -10.48
C LYS A 175 -15.61 -10.52 -9.36
N ILE A 176 -14.90 -9.75 -8.52
CA ILE A 176 -14.13 -10.27 -7.40
C ILE A 176 -15.11 -10.80 -6.35
N ARG A 177 -14.93 -12.07 -5.97
CA ARG A 177 -15.87 -12.80 -5.11
C ARG A 177 -15.54 -12.70 -3.63
N LYS A 178 -14.32 -12.28 -3.29
CA LYS A 178 -13.86 -12.06 -1.92
C LYS A 178 -12.73 -11.03 -1.90
N VAL A 179 -12.64 -10.30 -0.81
CA VAL A 179 -11.48 -9.48 -0.43
C VAL A 179 -11.20 -9.83 1.02
N ASP A 180 -10.01 -10.37 1.30
CA ASP A 180 -9.66 -10.88 2.63
C ASP A 180 -8.79 -9.88 3.39
N PHE A 181 -8.02 -9.06 2.69
CA PHE A 181 -7.09 -8.11 3.28
C PHE A 181 -6.97 -6.84 2.44
N ILE A 182 -6.91 -5.68 3.10
CA ILE A 182 -6.59 -4.39 2.49
C ILE A 182 -5.45 -3.74 3.27
N LYS A 183 -4.32 -3.51 2.60
CA LYS A 183 -3.27 -2.60 3.06
C LYS A 183 -3.47 -1.26 2.38
N ALA A 184 -3.31 -0.15 3.10
CA ALA A 184 -3.29 1.16 2.48
C ALA A 184 -2.21 2.07 3.07
N ASP A 185 -1.44 2.66 2.16
CA ASP A 185 -0.43 3.67 2.41
C ASP A 185 -0.41 4.59 1.18
N ILE A 186 -1.24 5.65 1.19
CA ILE A 186 -1.60 6.46 0.02
C ILE A 186 -1.62 7.96 0.30
N GLU A 187 -0.70 8.39 1.17
CA GLU A 187 -0.36 9.79 1.35
C GLU A 187 -1.56 10.70 1.69
N GLY A 188 -2.47 10.18 2.54
CA GLY A 188 -3.63 10.91 3.07
C GLY A 188 -4.93 10.72 2.28
N ALA A 189 -4.95 9.85 1.27
CA ALA A 189 -6.18 9.48 0.55
C ALA A 189 -6.95 8.32 1.20
N GLU A 190 -6.48 7.75 2.31
CA GLU A 190 -7.06 6.58 3.00
C GLU A 190 -8.54 6.79 3.34
N ARG A 191 -8.92 7.99 3.78
CA ARG A 191 -10.30 8.32 4.13
C ARG A 191 -11.25 8.29 2.93
N TYR A 192 -10.77 8.67 1.76
CA TYR A 192 -11.54 8.62 0.51
C TYR A 192 -11.62 7.18 0.00
N MET A 193 -10.52 6.45 0.02
CA MET A 193 -10.47 5.03 -0.33
C MET A 193 -11.45 4.21 0.52
N LEU A 194 -11.48 4.40 1.85
CA LEU A 194 -12.39 3.69 2.74
C LEU A 194 -13.86 4.05 2.48
N LYS A 195 -14.18 5.30 2.16
CA LYS A 195 -15.55 5.70 1.73
C LYS A 195 -15.97 4.99 0.45
N GLY A 196 -15.03 4.82 -0.49
CA GLY A 196 -15.24 4.07 -1.72
C GLY A 196 -15.23 2.54 -1.56
N ALA A 197 -15.12 2.04 -0.32
CA ALA A 197 -15.07 0.61 0.03
C ALA A 197 -16.27 0.16 0.88
N THR A 198 -17.29 0.98 1.03
CA THR A 198 -18.39 0.75 1.99
C THR A 198 -19.05 -0.62 1.83
N GLU A 199 -19.38 -1.03 0.60
CA GLU A 199 -20.00 -2.34 0.33
C GLU A 199 -19.02 -3.48 0.52
N THR A 200 -17.75 -3.29 0.14
CA THR A 200 -16.67 -4.26 0.34
C THR A 200 -16.44 -4.52 1.83
N LEU A 201 -16.37 -3.46 2.65
CA LEU A 201 -16.22 -3.56 4.12
C LEU A 201 -17.41 -4.26 4.78
N ARG A 202 -18.62 -3.99 4.28
CA ARG A 202 -19.85 -4.61 4.80
C ARG A 202 -19.94 -6.08 4.41
N ARG A 203 -19.69 -6.40 3.14
CA ARG A 203 -19.92 -7.72 2.57
C ARG A 203 -18.84 -8.73 2.89
N PHE A 204 -17.58 -8.33 2.76
CA PHE A 204 -16.44 -9.25 2.88
C PHE A 204 -15.75 -9.13 4.24
N ALA A 205 -15.88 -7.98 4.91
CA ALA A 205 -15.22 -7.68 6.16
C ALA A 205 -13.70 -8.00 6.13
N PRO A 206 -12.95 -7.47 5.13
CA PRO A 206 -11.53 -7.75 5.02
C PRO A 206 -10.77 -7.31 6.26
N LYS A 207 -9.67 -7.98 6.58
CA LYS A 207 -8.69 -7.50 7.55
C LYS A 207 -8.06 -6.21 7.00
N LEU A 208 -7.85 -5.22 7.85
CA LEU A 208 -7.35 -3.90 7.45
C LEU A 208 -6.03 -3.57 8.14
N ALA A 209 -5.06 -3.09 7.35
CA ALA A 209 -3.82 -2.50 7.82
C ALA A 209 -3.62 -1.15 7.11
N ILE A 210 -3.99 -0.06 7.77
CA ILE A 210 -4.11 1.28 7.16
C ILE A 210 -3.16 2.25 7.85
N CYS A 211 -2.35 2.99 7.08
CA CYS A 211 -1.51 4.05 7.61
C CYS A 211 -2.33 5.23 8.12
N THR A 212 -1.90 5.84 9.24
CA THR A 212 -2.65 6.86 9.98
C THR A 212 -1.81 8.09 10.32
N TYR A 213 -0.66 8.25 9.67
CA TYR A 213 0.29 9.31 10.01
C TYR A 213 0.28 10.50 9.03
N HIS A 214 -0.50 10.41 7.97
CA HIS A 214 -0.54 11.45 6.94
C HIS A 214 -1.33 12.69 7.37
N LEU A 215 -2.46 12.51 8.08
CA LEU A 215 -3.26 13.60 8.63
C LEU A 215 -3.44 13.42 10.14
N LYS A 216 -3.42 14.54 10.89
CA LYS A 216 -3.48 14.48 12.37
C LYS A 216 -4.72 13.82 12.93
N ASP A 217 -5.83 13.89 12.20
CA ASP A 217 -7.14 13.34 12.58
C ASP A 217 -7.44 11.98 11.92
N ASP A 218 -6.48 11.40 11.16
CA ASP A 218 -6.67 10.12 10.49
C ASP A 218 -7.10 9.01 11.45
N PRO A 219 -6.49 8.81 12.62
CA PRO A 219 -6.89 7.70 13.48
C PRO A 219 -8.40 7.71 13.78
N GLN A 220 -8.96 8.85 14.16
CA GLN A 220 -10.37 8.98 14.53
C GLN A 220 -11.30 8.95 13.30
N VAL A 221 -10.90 9.63 12.21
CA VAL A 221 -11.71 9.70 11.00
C VAL A 221 -11.79 8.35 10.31
N LEU A 222 -10.67 7.63 10.18
CA LEU A 222 -10.65 6.32 9.55
C LEU A 222 -11.44 5.30 10.37
N GLU A 223 -11.30 5.31 11.70
CA GLU A 223 -12.10 4.46 12.59
C GLU A 223 -13.60 4.73 12.41
N SER A 224 -14.03 6.00 12.36
CA SER A 224 -15.44 6.36 12.15
C SER A 224 -15.98 5.79 10.85
N ILE A 225 -15.25 5.98 9.72
CA ILE A 225 -15.65 5.48 8.41
C ILE A 225 -15.79 3.95 8.41
N ILE A 226 -14.83 3.24 9.00
CA ILE A 226 -14.85 1.78 9.09
C ILE A 226 -16.05 1.31 9.92
N LYS A 227 -16.31 1.96 11.06
CA LYS A 227 -17.43 1.62 11.94
C LYS A 227 -18.80 1.95 11.33
N GLU A 228 -18.91 3.03 10.57
CA GLU A 228 -20.12 3.36 9.81
C GLU A 228 -20.41 2.30 8.74
N ALA A 229 -19.38 1.83 8.02
CA ALA A 229 -19.54 0.79 7.02
C ALA A 229 -19.91 -0.56 7.64
N ASN A 230 -19.22 -0.95 8.73
CA ASN A 230 -19.47 -2.20 9.42
C ASN A 230 -19.13 -2.09 10.93
N PRO A 231 -20.13 -1.94 11.80
CA PRO A 231 -19.92 -1.79 13.26
C PRO A 231 -19.25 -2.98 13.95
N ALA A 232 -19.22 -4.15 13.29
CA ALA A 232 -18.63 -5.37 13.87
C ALA A 232 -17.09 -5.36 13.91
N TYR A 233 -16.43 -4.45 13.19
CA TYR A 233 -14.97 -4.34 13.25
C TYR A 233 -14.48 -4.04 14.66
N THR A 234 -13.50 -4.79 15.12
CA THR A 234 -12.63 -4.42 16.24
C THR A 234 -11.41 -3.69 15.67
N ILE A 235 -11.03 -2.58 16.27
CA ILE A 235 -9.99 -1.69 15.78
C ILE A 235 -8.94 -1.49 16.86
N VAL A 236 -7.66 -1.59 16.46
CA VAL A 236 -6.50 -1.33 17.31
C VAL A 236 -5.61 -0.31 16.62
N HIS A 237 -5.26 0.75 17.32
CA HIS A 237 -4.32 1.76 16.85
C HIS A 237 -2.91 1.46 17.35
N THR A 238 -1.94 1.62 16.47
CA THR A 238 -0.53 1.73 16.83
C THR A 238 -0.03 3.15 16.53
N ARG A 239 1.26 3.38 16.70
CA ARG A 239 1.83 4.71 16.43
C ARG A 239 1.58 5.22 15.01
N HIS A 240 1.61 4.31 14.02
CA HIS A 240 1.61 4.68 12.59
C HIS A 240 0.47 4.04 11.79
N LYS A 241 -0.23 3.06 12.36
CA LYS A 241 -1.21 2.26 11.64
C LYS A 241 -2.45 1.96 12.49
N LEU A 242 -3.55 1.80 11.79
CA LEU A 242 -4.79 1.22 12.29
C LEU A 242 -4.88 -0.21 11.77
N PHE A 243 -5.18 -1.14 12.68
CA PHE A 243 -5.47 -2.53 12.35
C PHE A 243 -6.90 -2.85 12.73
N ALA A 244 -7.64 -3.47 11.81
CA ALA A 244 -9.03 -3.81 12.06
C ALA A 244 -9.40 -5.20 11.52
N SER A 245 -10.19 -5.92 12.28
CA SER A 245 -10.77 -7.20 11.86
C SER A 245 -12.14 -7.42 12.50
N VAL A 246 -12.93 -8.28 11.84
CA VAL A 246 -14.19 -8.80 12.43
C VAL A 246 -13.90 -10.21 12.94
N LYS A 247 -14.21 -10.47 14.20
CA LYS A 247 -14.11 -11.83 14.76
C LYS A 247 -15.12 -12.73 14.03
N ARG A 248 -14.60 -13.75 13.37
CA ARG A 248 -15.38 -14.81 12.74
C ARG A 248 -15.64 -15.93 13.71
#